data_1b9525ab5cf0247d7e4a51aa70e19397
#
_entry.id   1b9525ab5cf0247d7e4a51aa70e19397
#
_cell.length_a   1.000
_cell.length_b   1.000
_cell.length_c   1.000
_cell.angle_alpha   90.00
_cell.angle_beta   90.00
_cell.angle_gamma   90.00
#
_symmetry.space_group_name_H-M   'P 1'
#
loop_
_entity.id
_entity.type
_entity.pdbx_description
1 polymer ?
#
loop_
_entity_poly.entity_id
_entity_poly.type
_entity_poly.pdbx_seq_one_letter_code
_entity_poly.pdbx_strand_id
1 'polypeptide(L)'
;MSTALIVGGDQIASIKEELKNYGITEINHWSGRKVGDGKKVIPHDTKLIVLITDWISHQFTYKIKQDAAKRGLQIIYTPNGPAALRERLKQLH
;
A
#
# COMPACT_ATOMS: atom_id res chain seq x y z
N MET A 1 -3.99 8.65 14.82
CA MET A 1 -4.70 7.94 13.74
C MET A 1 -3.70 7.54 12.68
N SER A 2 -3.83 6.32 12.20
CA SER A 2 -2.90 5.79 11.19
C SER A 2 -3.65 5.51 9.90
N THR A 3 -3.10 6.01 8.81
CA THR A 3 -3.67 5.83 7.48
C THR A 3 -2.70 5.04 6.62
N ALA A 4 -3.21 4.04 5.91
CA ALA A 4 -2.43 3.25 4.97
C ALA A 4 -2.99 3.41 3.57
N LEU A 5 -2.11 3.32 2.58
CA LEU A 5 -2.48 3.30 1.18
C LEU A 5 -2.15 1.92 0.63
N ILE A 6 -3.16 1.25 0.09
CA ILE A 6 -2.97 -0.03 -0.60
C ILE A 6 -2.94 0.25 -2.10
N VAL A 7 -1.89 -0.18 -2.77
CA VAL A 7 -1.74 0.03 -4.21
C VAL A 7 -1.71 -1.33 -4.90
N GLY A 8 -2.63 -1.52 -5.83
CA GLY A 8 -2.77 -2.77 -6.58
C GLY A 8 -3.82 -3.70 -5.97
N GLY A 9 -4.09 -4.80 -6.67
CA GLY A 9 -5.06 -5.80 -6.24
C GLY A 9 -6.51 -5.40 -6.48
N ASP A 10 -7.38 -6.38 -6.62
CA ASP A 10 -8.81 -6.16 -6.82
C ASP A 10 -9.61 -6.46 -5.57
N GLN A 11 -9.32 -7.59 -4.94
CA GLN A 11 -10.03 -8.03 -3.75
C GLN A 11 -9.09 -7.91 -2.57
N ILE A 12 -9.21 -6.82 -1.85
CA ILE A 12 -8.27 -6.48 -0.78
C ILE A 12 -8.92 -6.52 0.62
N ALA A 13 -10.10 -7.16 0.73
CA ALA A 13 -10.80 -7.19 2.01
C ALA A 13 -9.95 -7.82 3.12
N SER A 14 -9.28 -8.93 2.83
CA SER A 14 -8.42 -9.58 3.81
C SER A 14 -7.16 -8.76 4.13
N ILE A 15 -6.64 -8.03 3.13
CA ILE A 15 -5.51 -7.13 3.34
C ILE A 15 -5.92 -5.99 4.26
N LYS A 16 -7.11 -5.41 4.04
CA LYS A 16 -7.63 -4.35 4.90
C LYS A 16 -7.78 -4.84 6.34
N GLU A 17 -8.29 -6.05 6.50
CA GLU A 17 -8.49 -6.61 7.82
C GLU A 17 -7.18 -6.79 8.57
N GLU A 18 -6.14 -7.28 7.90
CA GLU A 18 -4.84 -7.40 8.53
C GLU A 18 -4.27 -6.04 8.95
N LEU A 19 -4.46 -5.02 8.14
CA LEU A 19 -4.00 -3.68 8.49
C LEU A 19 -4.76 -3.12 9.68
N LYS A 20 -6.07 -3.37 9.76
CA LYS A 20 -6.87 -2.95 10.92
C LYS A 20 -6.40 -3.65 12.18
N ASN A 21 -6.06 -4.92 12.10
CA ASN A 21 -5.53 -5.67 13.24
C ASN A 21 -4.18 -5.13 13.68
N TYR A 22 -3.42 -4.56 12.75
CA TYR A 22 -2.13 -3.94 13.06
C TYR A 22 -2.27 -2.56 13.71
N GLY A 23 -3.47 -1.97 13.68
CA GLY A 23 -3.71 -0.65 14.27
C GLY A 23 -3.99 0.46 13.27
N ILE A 24 -4.10 0.12 11.98
CA ILE A 24 -4.43 1.10 10.95
C ILE A 24 -5.92 1.41 11.02
N THR A 25 -6.26 2.69 11.10
CA THR A 25 -7.65 3.12 11.25
C THR A 25 -8.32 3.50 9.95
N GLU A 26 -7.56 4.01 8.98
CA GLU A 26 -8.10 4.40 7.69
C GLU A 26 -7.28 3.80 6.57
N ILE A 27 -7.96 3.36 5.52
CA ILE A 27 -7.31 2.70 4.39
C ILE A 27 -7.83 3.29 3.10
N ASN A 28 -6.89 3.71 2.24
CA ASN A 28 -7.17 4.12 0.88
C ASN A 28 -6.69 3.03 -0.07
N HIS A 29 -7.35 2.87 -1.21
CA HIS A 29 -6.99 1.84 -2.18
C HIS A 29 -6.91 2.42 -3.58
N TRP A 30 -5.76 2.23 -4.22
CA TRP A 30 -5.56 2.56 -5.63
C TRP A 30 -5.34 1.25 -6.37
N SER A 31 -6.16 0.97 -7.38
CA SER A 31 -6.06 -0.29 -8.12
C SER A 31 -4.74 -0.42 -8.89
N GLY A 32 -4.17 0.70 -9.31
CA GLY A 32 -2.92 0.69 -10.06
C GLY A 32 -3.05 0.26 -11.51
N ARG A 33 -4.28 0.00 -11.97
CA ARG A 33 -4.52 -0.48 -13.33
C ARG A 33 -4.84 0.62 -14.32
N LYS A 34 -5.42 1.71 -13.84
CA LYS A 34 -5.83 2.81 -14.71
C LYS A 34 -4.67 3.76 -14.93
N VAL A 35 -4.52 4.22 -16.17
CA VAL A 35 -3.45 5.17 -16.50
C VAL A 35 -3.54 6.42 -15.64
N GLY A 36 -4.77 6.86 -15.36
CA GLY A 36 -4.98 8.05 -14.55
C GLY A 36 -4.48 7.92 -13.12
N ASP A 37 -4.36 6.71 -12.61
CA ASP A 37 -3.90 6.49 -11.24
C ASP A 37 -2.46 6.97 -11.04
N GLY A 38 -1.65 6.95 -12.08
CA GLY A 38 -0.28 7.45 -12.00
C GLY A 38 -0.16 8.93 -11.71
N LYS A 39 -1.25 9.66 -11.84
CA LYS A 39 -1.27 11.10 -11.57
C LYS A 39 -1.77 11.42 -10.16
N LYS A 40 -2.21 10.43 -9.43
CA LYS A 40 -2.70 10.63 -8.07
C LYS A 40 -1.55 10.93 -7.13
N VAL A 41 -1.84 11.74 -6.12
CA VAL A 41 -0.88 12.07 -5.08
C VAL A 41 -1.18 11.23 -3.85
N ILE A 42 -0.14 10.71 -3.21
CA ILE A 42 -0.29 9.96 -1.97
C ILE A 42 -0.96 10.85 -0.93
N PRO A 43 -2.05 10.40 -0.28
CA PRO A 43 -2.73 11.23 0.71
C PRO A 43 -1.78 11.75 1.79
N HIS A 44 -2.03 12.97 2.21
CA HIS A 44 -1.13 13.71 3.07
C HIS A 44 -0.89 13.03 4.42
N ASP A 45 -1.88 12.35 4.94
CA ASP A 45 -1.83 11.68 6.24
C ASP A 45 -1.39 10.22 6.18
N THR A 46 -0.95 9.74 5.03
CA THR A 46 -0.51 8.36 4.86
C THR A 46 0.75 8.09 5.68
N LYS A 47 0.73 6.98 6.42
CA LYS A 47 1.88 6.55 7.22
C LYS A 47 2.55 5.30 6.65
N LEU A 48 1.80 4.48 5.91
CA LEU A 48 2.28 3.21 5.40
C LEU A 48 1.72 2.98 4.01
N ILE A 49 2.55 2.46 3.12
CA ILE A 49 2.12 2.08 1.77
C ILE A 49 2.30 0.59 1.61
N VAL A 50 1.24 -0.10 1.16
CA VAL A 50 1.27 -1.52 0.87
C VAL A 50 1.15 -1.69 -0.63
N LEU A 51 2.22 -2.20 -1.26
CA LEU A 51 2.23 -2.47 -2.70
C LEU A 51 1.93 -3.94 -2.95
N ILE A 52 0.81 -4.21 -3.62
CA ILE A 52 0.45 -5.55 -4.05
C ILE A 52 1.15 -5.80 -5.38
N THR A 53 2.17 -6.63 -5.38
CA THR A 53 3.10 -6.73 -6.50
C THR A 53 2.57 -7.44 -7.73
N ASP A 54 1.44 -8.13 -7.62
CA ASP A 54 0.96 -8.99 -8.70
C ASP A 54 0.38 -8.24 -9.90
N TRP A 55 -0.11 -7.01 -9.71
CA TRP A 55 -0.92 -6.32 -10.71
C TRP A 55 -0.56 -4.86 -10.92
N ILE A 56 0.65 -4.46 -10.64
CA ILE A 56 1.05 -3.04 -10.71
C ILE A 56 2.07 -2.84 -11.83
N SER A 57 1.93 -1.76 -12.61
CA SER A 57 2.91 -1.43 -13.62
C SER A 57 4.21 -0.95 -12.98
N HIS A 58 5.33 -1.16 -13.67
CA HIS A 58 6.63 -0.72 -13.18
C HIS A 58 6.72 0.80 -13.02
N GLN A 59 6.14 1.53 -13.95
CA GLN A 59 6.17 2.99 -13.89
C GLN A 59 5.41 3.51 -12.67
N PHE A 60 4.27 2.90 -12.39
CA PHE A 60 3.47 3.28 -11.23
C PHE A 60 4.21 2.99 -9.94
N THR A 61 4.81 1.81 -9.86
CA THR A 61 5.59 1.42 -8.68
C THR A 61 6.75 2.37 -8.46
N TYR A 62 7.46 2.73 -9.52
CA TYR A 62 8.61 3.64 -9.43
C TYR A 62 8.20 4.99 -8.87
N LYS A 63 7.08 5.53 -9.36
CA LYS A 63 6.59 6.82 -8.88
C LYS A 63 6.22 6.77 -7.40
N ILE A 64 5.55 5.71 -6.99
CA ILE A 64 5.18 5.52 -5.59
C ILE A 64 6.42 5.46 -4.71
N LYS A 65 7.44 4.72 -5.13
CA LYS A 65 8.69 4.63 -4.39
C LYS A 65 9.36 5.98 -4.22
N GLN A 66 9.40 6.78 -5.28
CA GLN A 66 10.01 8.09 -5.22
C GLN A 66 9.27 9.02 -4.26
N ASP A 67 7.95 9.04 -4.34
CA ASP A 67 7.14 9.89 -3.47
C ASP A 67 7.26 9.46 -2.00
N ALA A 68 7.27 8.15 -1.76
CA ALA A 68 7.43 7.63 -0.40
C ALA A 68 8.79 8.00 0.18
N ALA A 69 9.85 7.89 -0.62
CA ALA A 69 11.20 8.22 -0.17
C ALA A 69 11.30 9.70 0.21
N LYS A 70 10.70 10.57 -0.59
CA LYS A 70 10.72 12.01 -0.31
C LYS A 70 10.02 12.35 0.99
N ARG A 71 9.00 11.58 1.35
CA ARG A 71 8.17 11.84 2.53
C ARG A 71 8.55 10.97 3.73
N GLY A 72 9.54 10.10 3.58
CA GLY A 72 9.96 9.21 4.66
C GLY A 72 8.94 8.15 5.02
N LEU A 73 8.11 7.74 4.06
CA LEU A 73 7.10 6.73 4.29
C LEU A 73 7.66 5.32 4.10
N GLN A 74 7.15 4.37 4.87
CA GLN A 74 7.53 2.97 4.71
C GLN A 74 6.68 2.31 3.63
N ILE A 75 7.30 1.43 2.87
CA ILE A 75 6.61 0.67 1.83
C ILE A 75 6.76 -0.81 2.13
N ILE A 76 5.64 -1.53 2.09
CA ILE A 76 5.63 -2.99 2.19
C ILE A 76 5.28 -3.55 0.82
N TYR A 77 6.12 -4.46 0.32
CA TYR A 77 5.86 -5.18 -0.91
C TYR A 77 5.30 -6.54 -0.54
N THR A 78 4.12 -6.88 -1.04
CA THR A 78 3.50 -8.15 -0.71
C THR A 78 2.74 -8.71 -1.91
N PRO A 79 2.74 -10.04 -2.09
CA PRO A 79 1.79 -10.64 -3.02
C PRO A 79 0.38 -10.49 -2.45
N ASN A 80 -0.62 -10.72 -3.28
CA ASN A 80 -2.00 -10.56 -2.85
C ASN A 80 -2.39 -11.70 -1.91
N GLY A 81 -2.28 -11.46 -0.59
CA GLY A 81 -2.64 -12.45 0.41
C GLY A 81 -2.38 -11.93 1.82
N PRO A 82 -3.27 -12.23 2.78
CA PRO A 82 -3.14 -11.70 4.13
C PRO A 82 -1.97 -12.29 4.92
N ALA A 83 -1.63 -13.56 4.68
CA ALA A 83 -0.55 -14.21 5.42
C ALA A 83 0.79 -13.56 5.14
N ALA A 84 1.08 -13.26 3.87
CA ALA A 84 2.33 -12.60 3.49
C ALA A 84 2.42 -11.21 4.10
N LEU A 85 1.31 -10.48 4.08
CA LEU A 85 1.27 -9.15 4.69
C LEU A 85 1.50 -9.22 6.18
N ARG A 86 0.88 -10.17 6.85
CA ARG A 86 1.05 -10.36 8.30
C ARG A 86 2.52 -10.53 8.67
N GLU A 87 3.24 -11.37 7.94
CA GLU A 87 4.66 -11.59 8.20
C GLU A 87 5.47 -10.33 7.99
N ARG A 88 5.17 -9.56 6.95
CA ARG A 88 5.89 -8.33 6.68
C ARG A 88 5.62 -7.26 7.72
N LEU A 89 4.40 -7.18 8.23
CA LEU A 89 4.06 -6.24 9.30
C LEU A 89 4.82 -6.55 10.58
N LYS A 90 5.04 -7.83 10.88
CA LYS A 90 5.83 -8.22 12.04
C LYS A 90 7.27 -7.74 11.96
N GLN A 91 7.80 -7.63 10.75
CA GLN A 91 9.18 -7.20 10.54
C GLN A 91 9.38 -5.70 10.70
N LEU A 92 8.30 -4.93 10.78
CA LEU A 92 8.39 -3.49 10.96
C LEU A 92 8.72 -3.09 12.40
N HIS A 93 8.64 -4.01 13.29
CA HIS A 93 8.99 -3.76 14.68
C HIS A 93 10.45 -4.13 14.95
#